data_b303984996c4802390cb8899a71cb39e
#
_entry.id   b303984996c4802390cb8899a71cb39e
#
_cell.length_a   1.000
_cell.length_b   1.000
_cell.length_c   1.000
_cell.angle_alpha   90.00
_cell.angle_beta   90.00
_cell.angle_gamma   90.00
#
_symmetry.space_group_name_H-M   'P 1'
#
loop_
_entity.id
_entity.type
_entity.pdbx_description
1 polymer ?
#
loop_
_entity_poly.entity_id
_entity_poly.type
_entity_poly.pdbx_seq_one_letter_code
_entity_poly.pdbx_strand_id
1 'polypeptide(L)'
;VYEAKNTQRAVVRIGYDGRVYKTFRGDRAKERFENECMILRHLESSGCNFVPRLIAADPEKLELVTSNCGARVEQMSEGRIDEMFASLQKFGVRHDDPFLRNITYRASDGQFCVIDFEFATLVDPASALSGSAIATSEDAMVRRIRWSGATHPGRFRPNNEDSFLGMLLDRSGIRYLGKIGEASTDQQEFLFAVSDGMGGEKSGEFASKIAIDKITLILPKYFGLSLERFIAHHQQIVVELFESIHQEMLKLSRYDPACRNMGATLTLGWIKKDHLFFGHIGDSRLYYLPSQEAMVQCTDDHSHVGWLRRNGKINEREARMHPRKNVLAQALGAGHRYLIPQVGMRQVHPGDQFLLCTDGVVDGLWDRAMEELTRTPSAATADLPPADRLVREAVAESGRDNATAVVVEAI
;
A
#
# COMPACT_ATOMS: atom_id res chain seq x y z
N VAL A 1 22.04 -17.44 22.37
CA VAL A 1 22.41 -16.07 21.95
C VAL A 1 23.05 -16.15 20.58
N TYR A 2 22.50 -15.46 19.63
CA TYR A 2 23.02 -15.37 18.26
C TYR A 2 23.73 -14.01 18.09
N GLU A 3 24.96 -14.01 17.60
CA GLU A 3 25.72 -12.80 17.32
C GLU A 3 25.30 -12.25 15.94
N ALA A 4 24.55 -11.16 15.92
CA ALA A 4 24.00 -10.54 14.71
C ALA A 4 24.99 -9.57 14.02
N LYS A 5 25.89 -8.95 14.79
CA LYS A 5 26.90 -7.98 14.28
C LYS A 5 28.09 -7.94 15.25
N ASN A 6 29.30 -7.95 14.72
CA ASN A 6 30.53 -7.76 15.48
C ASN A 6 31.47 -6.84 14.71
N THR A 7 31.63 -5.63 15.21
CA THR A 7 32.45 -4.60 14.57
C THR A 7 33.41 -3.98 15.59
N GLN A 8 34.34 -3.14 15.16
CA GLN A 8 35.22 -2.38 16.06
C GLN A 8 34.44 -1.44 16.99
N ARG A 9 33.20 -1.06 16.63
CA ARG A 9 32.38 -0.07 17.36
C ARG A 9 31.37 -0.69 18.31
N ALA A 10 30.81 -1.85 17.98
CA ALA A 10 29.81 -2.51 18.80
C ALA A 10 29.70 -4.01 18.49
N VAL A 11 29.25 -4.77 19.49
CA VAL A 11 28.77 -6.16 19.34
C VAL A 11 27.27 -6.14 19.56
N VAL A 12 26.50 -6.73 18.64
CA VAL A 12 25.06 -6.89 18.74
C VAL A 12 24.72 -8.37 18.80
N ARG A 13 23.98 -8.77 19.82
CA ARG A 13 23.53 -10.15 20.03
C ARG A 13 22.01 -10.19 20.18
N ILE A 14 21.40 -11.24 19.68
CA ILE A 14 19.98 -11.53 19.91
C ILE A 14 19.87 -12.66 20.90
N GLY A 15 19.21 -12.42 22.02
CA GLY A 15 18.98 -13.40 23.08
C GLY A 15 17.90 -14.41 22.70
N TYR A 16 17.89 -15.56 23.37
CA TYR A 16 16.80 -16.55 23.26
C TYR A 16 15.46 -16.00 23.81
N ASP A 17 15.53 -14.94 24.61
CA ASP A 17 14.38 -14.18 25.12
C ASP A 17 13.81 -13.17 24.09
N GLY A 18 14.34 -13.18 22.87
CA GLY A 18 13.92 -12.29 21.80
C GLY A 18 14.38 -10.83 21.96
N ARG A 19 15.28 -10.52 22.91
CA ARG A 19 15.83 -9.18 23.11
C ARG A 19 17.11 -8.96 22.34
N VAL A 20 17.42 -7.70 22.04
CA VAL A 20 18.68 -7.30 21.39
C VAL A 20 19.61 -6.68 22.44
N TYR A 21 20.80 -7.20 22.53
CA TYR A 21 21.89 -6.76 23.41
C TYR A 21 22.96 -6.09 22.56
N LYS A 22 23.21 -4.79 22.76
CA LYS A 22 24.23 -4.01 22.05
C LYS A 22 25.27 -3.54 23.05
N THR A 23 26.51 -4.03 22.93
CA THR A 23 27.64 -3.60 23.75
C THR A 23 28.52 -2.68 22.93
N PHE A 24 28.67 -1.44 23.37
CA PHE A 24 29.50 -0.43 22.71
C PHE A 24 30.98 -0.58 23.07
N ARG A 25 31.84 -0.35 22.10
CA ARG A 25 33.30 -0.44 22.29
C ARG A 25 34.04 0.49 21.32
N GLY A 26 35.34 0.68 21.55
CA GLY A 26 36.18 1.52 20.73
C GLY A 26 35.99 3.00 21.00
N ASP A 27 36.34 3.84 20.01
CA ASP A 27 36.32 5.29 20.16
C ASP A 27 34.95 5.82 20.49
N ARG A 28 34.88 6.75 21.47
CA ARG A 28 33.65 7.44 21.92
C ARG A 28 32.51 6.47 22.30
N ALA A 29 32.81 5.25 22.75
CA ALA A 29 31.80 4.24 23.06
C ALA A 29 30.81 4.72 24.11
N LYS A 30 31.27 5.44 25.15
CA LYS A 30 30.40 5.98 26.20
C LYS A 30 29.45 7.04 25.66
N GLU A 31 29.94 7.99 24.87
CA GLU A 31 29.10 9.02 24.27
C GLU A 31 28.03 8.43 23.34
N ARG A 32 28.38 7.45 22.50
CA ARG A 32 27.43 6.78 21.60
C ARG A 32 26.38 5.98 22.37
N PHE A 33 26.78 5.31 23.45
CA PHE A 33 25.84 4.60 24.34
C PHE A 33 24.86 5.58 25.00
N GLU A 34 25.37 6.68 25.59
CA GLU A 34 24.54 7.70 26.25
C GLU A 34 23.57 8.36 25.25
N ASN A 35 24.06 8.67 24.05
CA ASN A 35 23.25 9.25 22.98
C ASN A 35 22.10 8.30 22.57
N GLU A 36 22.40 7.05 22.25
CA GLU A 36 21.37 6.09 21.84
C GLU A 36 20.33 5.86 22.95
N CYS A 37 20.75 5.78 24.22
CA CYS A 37 19.84 5.70 25.36
C CYS A 37 18.91 6.92 25.46
N MET A 38 19.47 8.12 25.28
CA MET A 38 18.71 9.38 25.33
C MET A 38 17.67 9.45 24.21
N ILE A 39 18.08 9.16 22.98
CA ILE A 39 17.22 9.21 21.80
C ILE A 39 16.08 8.18 21.90
N LEU A 40 16.37 6.94 22.31
CA LEU A 40 15.34 5.91 22.45
C LEU A 40 14.31 6.26 23.53
N ARG A 41 14.74 6.82 24.67
CA ARG A 41 13.81 7.32 25.72
C ARG A 41 12.94 8.45 25.20
N HIS A 42 13.53 9.37 24.46
CA HIS A 42 12.80 10.48 23.85
C HIS A 42 11.72 9.98 22.87
N LEU A 43 12.10 9.07 21.95
CA LEU A 43 11.17 8.49 20.98
C LEU A 43 10.05 7.68 21.65
N GLU A 44 10.35 6.93 22.72
CA GLU A 44 9.35 6.20 23.50
C GLU A 44 8.39 7.15 24.19
N SER A 45 8.89 8.22 24.84
CA SER A 45 8.06 9.24 25.49
C SER A 45 7.18 10.04 24.53
N SER A 46 7.63 10.19 23.27
CA SER A 46 6.90 10.86 22.20
C SER A 46 5.91 9.92 21.47
N GLY A 47 5.81 8.63 21.87
CA GLY A 47 4.88 7.66 21.29
C GLY A 47 5.31 7.08 19.94
N CYS A 48 6.58 7.16 19.58
CA CYS A 48 7.10 6.55 18.36
C CYS A 48 7.13 5.02 18.48
N ASN A 49 6.38 4.30 17.64
CA ASN A 49 6.19 2.85 17.73
C ASN A 49 6.99 2.04 16.71
N PHE A 50 7.67 2.71 15.76
CA PHE A 50 8.49 2.07 14.73
C PHE A 50 10.00 2.15 15.02
N VAL A 51 10.36 2.10 16.31
CA VAL A 51 11.73 2.07 16.80
C VAL A 51 11.86 1.03 17.93
N PRO A 52 13.06 0.58 18.29
CA PRO A 52 13.25 -0.30 19.44
C PRO A 52 12.85 0.39 20.74
N ARG A 53 12.15 -0.32 21.62
CA ARG A 53 11.93 0.14 23.00
C ARG A 53 13.15 -0.15 23.85
N LEU A 54 13.57 0.80 24.66
CA LEU A 54 14.65 0.62 25.62
C LEU A 54 14.16 -0.21 26.81
N ILE A 55 14.75 -1.39 27.02
CA ILE A 55 14.39 -2.31 28.11
C ILE A 55 15.32 -2.13 29.31
N ALA A 56 16.63 -2.06 29.07
CA ALA A 56 17.64 -1.84 30.09
C ALA A 56 18.86 -1.15 29.51
N ALA A 57 19.63 -0.48 30.36
CA ALA A 57 20.91 0.12 30.02
C ALA A 57 21.89 -0.03 31.19
N ASP A 58 23.06 -0.59 30.93
CA ASP A 58 24.16 -0.76 31.91
C ASP A 58 25.32 0.17 31.48
N PRO A 59 25.51 1.31 32.17
CA PRO A 59 26.56 2.25 31.82
C PRO A 59 27.96 1.77 32.18
N GLU A 60 28.11 0.80 33.10
CA GLU A 60 29.43 0.27 33.45
C GLU A 60 29.93 -0.68 32.35
N LYS A 61 29.04 -1.47 31.79
CA LYS A 61 29.33 -2.39 30.67
C LYS A 61 29.15 -1.76 29.31
N LEU A 62 28.64 -0.54 29.25
CA LEU A 62 28.19 0.13 28.02
C LEU A 62 27.26 -0.80 27.19
N GLU A 63 26.36 -1.49 27.88
CA GLU A 63 25.41 -2.43 27.29
C GLU A 63 24.01 -1.88 27.28
N LEU A 64 23.40 -1.91 26.11
CA LEU A 64 22.03 -1.50 25.84
C LEU A 64 21.19 -2.74 25.53
N VAL A 65 20.02 -2.88 26.17
CA VAL A 65 19.06 -3.95 25.90
C VAL A 65 17.79 -3.35 25.34
N THR A 66 17.38 -3.79 24.15
CA THR A 66 16.18 -3.27 23.46
C THR A 66 15.23 -4.38 23.04
N SER A 67 14.00 -4.02 22.69
CA SER A 67 13.10 -4.89 21.96
C SER A 67 13.65 -5.21 20.57
N ASN A 68 13.34 -6.40 20.06
CA ASN A 68 13.71 -6.79 18.71
C ASN A 68 12.74 -6.21 17.69
N CYS A 69 13.26 -5.51 16.71
CA CYS A 69 12.52 -4.93 15.59
C CYS A 69 12.53 -5.81 14.33
N GLY A 70 12.82 -7.11 14.46
CA GLY A 70 12.73 -8.08 13.38
C GLY A 70 13.98 -8.20 12.52
N ALA A 71 13.80 -8.71 11.31
CA ALA A 71 14.89 -9.00 10.38
C ALA A 71 15.29 -7.74 9.59
N ARG A 72 16.53 -7.70 9.10
CA ARG A 72 16.97 -6.62 8.20
C ARG A 72 16.21 -6.68 6.88
N VAL A 73 15.92 -5.51 6.35
CA VAL A 73 15.35 -5.34 5.02
C VAL A 73 16.49 -5.39 4.00
N GLU A 74 16.38 -6.29 3.04
CA GLU A 74 17.43 -6.45 2.01
C GLU A 74 17.28 -5.45 0.86
N GLN A 75 16.03 -5.01 0.58
CA GLN A 75 15.74 -4.07 -0.50
C GLN A 75 14.54 -3.18 -0.13
N MET A 76 14.65 -1.89 -0.42
CA MET A 76 13.60 -0.89 -0.29
C MET A 76 13.91 0.26 -1.26
N SER A 77 12.89 0.90 -1.82
CA SER A 77 13.09 2.08 -2.67
C SER A 77 13.67 3.25 -1.87
N GLU A 78 14.51 4.07 -2.51
CA GLU A 78 15.14 5.24 -1.86
C GLU A 78 14.09 6.17 -1.27
N GLY A 79 13.02 6.51 -2.00
CA GLY A 79 11.96 7.37 -1.50
C GLY A 79 11.30 6.84 -0.23
N ARG A 80 11.12 5.51 -0.09
CA ARG A 80 10.57 4.91 1.13
C ARG A 80 11.55 4.93 2.30
N ILE A 81 12.84 4.80 2.01
CA ILE A 81 13.90 4.98 3.02
C ILE A 81 13.84 6.41 3.56
N ASP A 82 13.80 7.40 2.66
CA ASP A 82 13.74 8.82 3.02
C ASP A 82 12.47 9.16 3.82
N GLU A 83 11.31 8.65 3.42
CA GLU A 83 10.04 8.80 4.15
C GLU A 83 10.13 8.27 5.59
N MET A 84 10.74 7.11 5.78
CA MET A 84 10.90 6.51 7.11
C MET A 84 11.77 7.35 8.02
N PHE A 85 12.91 7.82 7.52
CA PHE A 85 13.81 8.66 8.30
C PHE A 85 13.24 10.07 8.52
N ALA A 86 12.53 10.64 7.53
CA ALA A 86 11.81 11.89 7.68
C ALA A 86 10.68 11.79 8.73
N SER A 87 10.05 10.62 8.86
CA SER A 87 9.01 10.40 9.88
C SER A 87 9.54 10.51 11.32
N LEU A 88 10.84 10.26 11.56
CA LEU A 88 11.45 10.48 12.88
C LEU A 88 11.49 11.97 13.27
N GLN A 89 11.58 12.87 12.29
CA GLN A 89 11.62 14.31 12.56
C GLN A 89 10.30 14.81 13.19
N LYS A 90 9.17 14.14 12.92
CA LYS A 90 7.88 14.43 13.57
C LYS A 90 7.92 14.17 15.08
N PHE A 91 8.85 13.32 15.51
CA PHE A 91 9.13 13.00 16.91
C PHE A 91 10.35 13.75 17.46
N GLY A 92 10.82 14.78 16.77
CA GLY A 92 11.96 15.60 17.21
C GLY A 92 13.31 14.89 17.13
N VAL A 93 13.46 13.91 16.22
CA VAL A 93 14.72 13.18 16.04
C VAL A 93 15.13 13.17 14.57
N ARG A 94 16.37 13.52 14.29
CA ARG A 94 17.03 13.31 13.00
C ARG A 94 18.03 12.18 13.11
N HIS A 95 17.95 11.22 12.20
CA HIS A 95 18.88 10.10 12.13
C HIS A 95 20.02 10.45 11.17
N ASP A 96 21.25 10.58 11.67
CA ASP A 96 22.39 11.03 10.87
C ASP A 96 23.06 9.91 10.03
N ASP A 97 22.50 8.69 10.04
CA ASP A 97 22.89 7.54 9.19
C ASP A 97 21.64 6.92 8.49
N PRO A 98 20.96 7.67 7.59
CA PRO A 98 19.67 7.27 7.01
C PRO A 98 19.84 6.27 5.86
N PHE A 99 20.35 5.08 6.13
CA PHE A 99 20.55 4.04 5.12
C PHE A 99 19.72 2.80 5.42
N LEU A 100 19.41 2.03 4.36
CA LEU A 100 18.65 0.80 4.41
C LEU A 100 19.15 -0.20 5.46
N ARG A 101 20.46 -0.23 5.74
CA ARG A 101 21.05 -1.10 6.78
C ARG A 101 20.51 -0.86 8.18
N ASN A 102 19.90 0.31 8.43
CA ASN A 102 19.31 0.72 9.70
C ASN A 102 17.77 0.58 9.68
N ILE A 103 17.22 -0.14 8.71
CA ILE A 103 15.81 -0.49 8.62
C ILE A 103 15.64 -1.99 8.81
N THR A 104 14.68 -2.37 9.65
CA THR A 104 14.27 -3.75 9.89
C THR A 104 12.76 -3.91 9.67
N TYR A 105 12.32 -5.15 9.49
CA TYR A 105 10.92 -5.49 9.34
C TYR A 105 10.48 -6.37 10.51
N ARG A 106 9.53 -5.86 11.30
CA ARG A 106 8.95 -6.57 12.44
C ARG A 106 7.72 -7.34 11.99
N ALA A 107 7.91 -8.64 11.78
CA ALA A 107 6.87 -9.53 11.24
C ALA A 107 5.65 -9.69 12.16
N SER A 108 5.78 -9.42 13.47
CA SER A 108 4.68 -9.58 14.43
C SER A 108 3.53 -8.58 14.20
N ASP A 109 3.81 -7.42 13.62
CA ASP A 109 2.83 -6.36 13.34
C ASP A 109 2.99 -5.75 11.94
N GLY A 110 3.86 -6.32 11.10
CA GLY A 110 4.06 -5.89 9.71
C GLY A 110 4.73 -4.52 9.57
N GLN A 111 5.42 -4.03 10.61
CA GLN A 111 5.97 -2.68 10.65
C GLN A 111 7.45 -2.64 10.28
N PHE A 112 7.82 -1.69 9.42
CA PHE A 112 9.22 -1.32 9.25
C PHE A 112 9.67 -0.47 10.43
N CYS A 113 10.85 -0.75 10.95
CA CYS A 113 11.41 -0.08 12.11
C CYS A 113 12.78 0.51 11.78
N VAL A 114 13.07 1.68 12.33
CA VAL A 114 14.41 2.28 12.28
C VAL A 114 15.18 1.89 13.52
N ILE A 115 16.47 1.53 13.36
CA ILE A 115 17.37 1.06 14.41
C ILE A 115 18.71 1.81 14.35
N ASP A 116 19.55 1.64 15.36
CA ASP A 116 20.95 2.13 15.42
C ASP A 116 21.06 3.66 15.55
N PHE A 117 20.57 4.22 16.67
CA PHE A 117 20.48 5.65 16.95
C PHE A 117 21.77 6.27 17.55
N GLU A 118 22.91 5.60 17.48
CA GLU A 118 24.16 6.05 18.13
C GLU A 118 24.67 7.41 17.64
N PHE A 119 24.24 7.86 16.44
CA PHE A 119 24.58 9.14 15.84
C PHE A 119 23.35 10.04 15.60
N ALA A 120 22.18 9.68 16.07
CA ALA A 120 20.99 10.51 15.91
C ALA A 120 21.05 11.76 16.77
N THR A 121 20.37 12.84 16.34
CA THR A 121 20.32 14.12 17.02
C THR A 121 18.90 14.53 17.35
N LEU A 122 18.70 15.17 18.52
CA LEU A 122 17.44 15.83 18.82
C LEU A 122 17.35 17.11 17.98
N VAL A 123 16.21 17.31 17.36
CA VAL A 123 15.88 18.51 16.59
C VAL A 123 14.60 19.11 17.15
N ASP A 124 14.50 20.44 17.15
CA ASP A 124 13.25 21.09 17.54
C ASP A 124 12.18 20.74 16.49
N PRO A 125 11.05 20.11 16.89
CA PRO A 125 9.97 19.82 15.96
C PRO A 125 9.48 21.07 15.21
N ALA A 126 9.58 22.26 15.82
CA ALA A 126 9.26 23.53 15.18
C ALA A 126 10.30 23.98 14.13
N SER A 127 11.56 23.55 14.23
CA SER A 127 12.60 23.89 13.25
C SER A 127 12.62 22.96 12.04
N ALA A 128 12.05 21.77 12.15
CA ALA A 128 11.90 20.84 11.02
C ALA A 128 10.89 21.36 9.97
N LEU A 129 10.05 22.33 10.35
CA LEU A 129 9.09 23.00 9.48
C LEU A 129 9.70 24.21 8.73
N SER A 130 10.93 24.63 9.03
CA SER A 130 11.55 25.82 8.43
C SER A 130 12.53 25.55 7.29
N GLY A 131 12.71 24.31 6.87
CA GLY A 131 13.66 23.86 5.84
C GLY A 131 13.12 23.72 4.43
N SER A 132 11.83 23.88 4.21
CA SER A 132 11.24 24.10 2.88
C SER A 132 10.14 25.13 3.01
N ALA A 133 10.45 26.36 2.63
CA ALA A 133 9.44 27.38 2.39
C ALA A 133 8.64 27.00 1.13
N ILE A 134 7.82 25.97 1.26
CA ILE A 134 6.59 25.84 0.48
C ILE A 134 5.54 26.52 1.34
N ALA A 135 4.93 27.56 0.80
CA ALA A 135 3.88 28.34 1.41
C ALA A 135 2.94 27.43 2.21
N THR A 136 2.86 27.64 3.52
CA THR A 136 1.76 27.17 4.35
C THR A 136 0.52 27.93 3.89
N SER A 137 -0.16 27.43 2.85
CA SER A 137 -1.56 27.74 2.70
C SER A 137 -2.30 26.88 3.72
N GLU A 138 -2.70 27.47 4.82
CA GLU A 138 -3.89 27.02 5.53
C GLU A 138 -5.00 26.95 4.48
N ASP A 139 -5.31 25.74 3.98
CA ASP A 139 -6.55 25.44 3.23
C ASP A 139 -6.47 24.32 2.19
N ALA A 140 -5.47 23.48 2.18
CA ALA A 140 -5.42 22.38 1.21
C ALA A 140 -6.09 21.09 1.74
N MET A 141 -7.30 21.21 2.31
CA MET A 141 -8.12 20.01 2.59
C MET A 141 -8.81 19.56 1.30
N VAL A 142 -8.77 18.27 1.02
CA VAL A 142 -9.59 17.66 -0.04
C VAL A 142 -11.06 17.89 0.29
N ARG A 143 -11.74 18.66 -0.55
CA ARG A 143 -13.16 19.03 -0.32
C ARG A 143 -14.12 18.22 -1.17
N ARG A 144 -13.65 17.68 -2.27
CA ARG A 144 -14.47 16.92 -3.22
C ARG A 144 -13.66 15.77 -3.81
N ILE A 145 -14.37 14.73 -4.18
CA ILE A 145 -13.82 13.60 -4.95
C ILE A 145 -14.56 13.56 -6.28
N ARG A 146 -13.80 13.54 -7.37
CA ARG A 146 -14.30 13.29 -8.74
C ARG A 146 -13.84 11.90 -9.15
N TRP A 147 -14.70 11.16 -9.84
CA TRP A 147 -14.38 9.83 -10.31
C TRP A 147 -14.87 9.56 -11.72
N SER A 148 -14.20 8.62 -12.36
CA SER A 148 -14.67 7.96 -13.57
C SER A 148 -14.35 6.49 -13.51
N GLY A 149 -15.24 5.63 -14.01
CA GLY A 149 -15.05 4.18 -14.10
C GLY A 149 -15.49 3.66 -15.46
N ALA A 150 -14.68 2.80 -16.06
CA ALA A 150 -14.96 2.16 -17.33
C ALA A 150 -14.53 0.69 -17.30
N THR A 151 -15.28 -0.16 -18.04
CA THR A 151 -14.96 -1.57 -18.24
C THR A 151 -15.31 -1.98 -19.65
N HIS A 152 -14.52 -2.89 -20.23
CA HIS A 152 -14.71 -3.41 -21.59
C HIS A 152 -14.27 -4.89 -21.66
N PRO A 153 -15.02 -5.77 -22.34
CA PRO A 153 -14.66 -7.20 -22.46
C PRO A 153 -13.39 -7.48 -23.28
N GLY A 154 -12.79 -6.45 -23.89
CA GLY A 154 -11.71 -6.63 -24.84
C GLY A 154 -12.23 -6.97 -26.24
N ARG A 155 -11.33 -7.48 -27.11
CA ARG A 155 -11.68 -7.86 -28.50
C ARG A 155 -11.81 -9.35 -28.70
N PHE A 156 -11.29 -10.15 -27.79
CA PHE A 156 -11.14 -11.59 -27.95
C PHE A 156 -11.87 -12.42 -26.88
N ARG A 157 -12.22 -11.84 -25.77
CA ARG A 157 -12.97 -12.52 -24.70
C ARG A 157 -14.46 -12.47 -25.00
N PRO A 158 -15.20 -13.58 -24.86
CA PRO A 158 -16.63 -13.62 -25.08
C PRO A 158 -17.43 -12.88 -23.99
N ASN A 159 -16.89 -12.89 -22.76
CA ASN A 159 -17.52 -12.30 -21.57
C ASN A 159 -16.59 -11.31 -20.89
N ASN A 160 -17.16 -10.51 -20.01
CA ASN A 160 -16.42 -9.61 -19.13
C ASN A 160 -16.41 -10.20 -17.71
N GLU A 161 -15.30 -10.74 -17.28
CA GLU A 161 -15.10 -11.31 -15.95
C GLU A 161 -14.62 -10.25 -14.94
N ASP A 162 -14.32 -9.04 -15.39
CA ASP A 162 -14.00 -7.91 -14.55
C ASP A 162 -15.24 -7.30 -13.89
N SER A 163 -15.06 -6.82 -12.67
CA SER A 163 -16.05 -6.02 -11.95
C SER A 163 -15.40 -4.80 -11.30
N PHE A 164 -16.13 -3.70 -11.20
CA PHE A 164 -15.69 -2.54 -10.43
C PHE A 164 -16.81 -1.97 -9.57
N LEU A 165 -16.43 -1.26 -8.52
CA LEU A 165 -17.31 -0.61 -7.56
C LEU A 165 -16.91 0.85 -7.39
N GLY A 166 -17.93 1.73 -7.38
CA GLY A 166 -17.88 3.04 -6.76
C GLY A 166 -18.99 3.10 -5.72
N MET A 167 -18.64 3.42 -4.50
CA MET A 167 -19.59 3.48 -3.39
C MET A 167 -19.29 4.69 -2.50
N LEU A 168 -20.35 5.37 -2.08
CA LEU A 168 -20.31 6.43 -1.10
C LEU A 168 -21.03 5.96 0.15
N LEU A 169 -20.44 6.25 1.31
CA LEU A 169 -21.01 6.01 2.63
C LEU A 169 -21.22 7.35 3.33
N ASP A 170 -22.41 7.56 3.84
CA ASP A 170 -22.76 8.69 4.67
C ASP A 170 -23.73 8.26 5.79
N ARG A 171 -24.26 9.20 6.56
CA ARG A 171 -25.19 8.91 7.67
C ARG A 171 -26.52 8.31 7.21
N SER A 172 -26.87 8.47 5.94
CA SER A 172 -28.09 7.86 5.36
C SER A 172 -27.90 6.43 4.92
N GLY A 173 -26.65 5.95 4.85
CA GLY A 173 -26.27 4.60 4.49
C GLY A 173 -25.34 4.53 3.29
N ILE A 174 -25.53 3.51 2.46
CA ILE A 174 -24.73 3.22 1.27
C ILE A 174 -25.43 3.81 0.04
N ARG A 175 -24.63 4.39 -0.85
CA ARG A 175 -25.06 4.80 -2.18
C ARG A 175 -24.06 4.31 -3.22
N TYR A 176 -24.53 3.53 -4.19
CA TYR A 176 -23.73 3.17 -5.34
C TYR A 176 -23.53 4.39 -6.24
N LEU A 177 -22.31 4.57 -6.68
CA LEU A 177 -21.93 5.67 -7.56
C LEU A 177 -22.10 5.25 -9.02
N GLY A 178 -22.50 6.19 -9.87
CA GLY A 178 -22.46 6.02 -11.31
C GLY A 178 -21.03 5.96 -11.83
N LYS A 179 -20.89 5.66 -13.14
CA LYS A 179 -19.57 5.57 -13.79
C LYS A 179 -18.78 6.88 -13.72
N ILE A 180 -19.47 8.01 -13.66
CA ILE A 180 -18.86 9.34 -13.61
C ILE A 180 -19.58 10.15 -12.54
N GLY A 181 -18.85 10.94 -11.80
CA GLY A 181 -19.46 11.83 -10.82
C GLY A 181 -18.47 12.63 -10.02
N GLU A 182 -19.02 13.45 -9.14
CA GLU A 182 -18.29 14.27 -8.21
C GLU A 182 -19.15 14.49 -6.96
N ALA A 183 -18.55 14.41 -5.77
CA ALA A 183 -19.25 14.65 -4.50
C ALA A 183 -18.32 15.24 -3.45
N SER A 184 -18.92 15.88 -2.42
CA SER A 184 -18.19 16.44 -1.27
C SER A 184 -17.60 15.35 -0.39
N THR A 185 -16.49 15.64 0.27
CA THR A 185 -15.91 14.80 1.32
C THR A 185 -16.51 15.07 2.69
N ASP A 186 -17.36 16.10 2.82
CA ASP A 186 -17.95 16.47 4.11
C ASP A 186 -18.89 15.37 4.61
N GLN A 187 -18.52 14.75 5.74
CA GLN A 187 -19.24 13.63 6.38
C GLN A 187 -19.50 12.43 5.45
N GLN A 188 -18.72 12.30 4.38
CA GLN A 188 -18.82 11.24 3.40
C GLN A 188 -17.49 10.48 3.27
N GLU A 189 -17.60 9.20 3.00
CA GLU A 189 -16.48 8.32 2.71
C GLU A 189 -16.70 7.66 1.36
N PHE A 190 -15.62 7.49 0.59
CA PHE A 190 -15.69 6.92 -0.74
C PHE A 190 -14.92 5.63 -0.79
N LEU A 191 -15.49 4.64 -1.44
CA LEU A 191 -14.84 3.36 -1.68
C LEU A 191 -14.90 3.02 -3.15
N PHE A 192 -13.74 2.70 -3.71
CA PHE A 192 -13.57 2.24 -5.09
C PHE A 192 -12.86 0.90 -5.09
N ALA A 193 -13.25 0.02 -5.99
CA ALA A 193 -12.61 -1.29 -6.12
C ALA A 193 -12.65 -1.78 -7.56
N VAL A 194 -11.66 -2.58 -7.94
CA VAL A 194 -11.64 -3.39 -9.16
C VAL A 194 -11.33 -4.83 -8.79
N SER A 195 -11.92 -5.77 -9.51
CA SER A 195 -11.74 -7.20 -9.33
C SER A 195 -11.75 -7.88 -10.68
N ASP A 196 -10.72 -8.66 -10.97
CA ASP A 196 -10.60 -9.50 -12.15
C ASP A 196 -10.91 -10.94 -11.75
N GLY A 197 -11.90 -11.52 -12.39
CA GLY A 197 -12.39 -12.87 -12.09
C GLY A 197 -11.70 -13.95 -12.90
N MET A 198 -11.38 -15.05 -12.27
CA MET A 198 -10.73 -16.21 -12.90
C MET A 198 -11.44 -17.51 -12.60
N GLY A 199 -11.33 -18.49 -13.51
CA GLY A 199 -11.94 -19.83 -13.33
C GLY A 199 -12.79 -20.30 -14.51
N GLY A 200 -12.77 -19.57 -15.63
CA GLY A 200 -13.56 -19.81 -16.84
C GLY A 200 -14.89 -19.05 -16.86
N GLU A 201 -15.49 -18.94 -18.04
CA GLU A 201 -16.51 -17.96 -18.46
C GLU A 201 -17.57 -17.56 -17.43
N LYS A 202 -18.14 -18.51 -16.69
CA LYS A 202 -19.19 -18.21 -15.68
C LYS A 202 -18.63 -18.05 -14.27
N SER A 203 -17.55 -18.76 -13.96
CA SER A 203 -16.98 -18.77 -12.62
C SER A 203 -16.20 -17.50 -12.34
N GLY A 204 -15.50 -16.94 -13.34
CA GLY A 204 -14.75 -15.69 -13.21
C GLY A 204 -15.67 -14.49 -12.96
N GLU A 205 -16.69 -14.29 -13.81
CA GLU A 205 -17.68 -13.22 -13.61
C GLU A 205 -18.35 -13.32 -12.23
N PHE A 206 -18.68 -14.54 -11.80
CA PHE A 206 -19.30 -14.76 -10.49
C PHE A 206 -18.32 -14.47 -9.35
N ALA A 207 -17.04 -14.83 -9.48
CA ALA A 207 -16.02 -14.57 -8.47
C ALA A 207 -15.78 -13.08 -8.25
N SER A 208 -15.56 -12.31 -9.32
CA SER A 208 -15.36 -10.86 -9.21
C SER A 208 -16.58 -10.17 -8.61
N LYS A 209 -17.79 -10.61 -8.98
CA LYS A 209 -19.04 -10.10 -8.41
C LYS A 209 -19.17 -10.39 -6.91
N ILE A 210 -18.86 -11.62 -6.47
CA ILE A 210 -18.85 -11.97 -5.03
C ILE A 210 -17.90 -11.04 -4.27
N ALA A 211 -16.70 -10.78 -4.80
CA ALA A 211 -15.74 -9.89 -4.16
C ALA A 211 -16.34 -8.49 -3.94
N ILE A 212 -16.99 -7.94 -4.97
CA ILE A 212 -17.65 -6.63 -4.91
C ILE A 212 -18.85 -6.63 -3.94
N ASP A 213 -19.72 -7.64 -4.02
CA ASP A 213 -20.91 -7.72 -3.17
C ASP A 213 -20.55 -7.84 -1.67
N LYS A 214 -19.48 -8.58 -1.35
CA LYS A 214 -19.01 -8.70 0.05
C LYS A 214 -18.47 -7.39 0.61
N ILE A 215 -17.83 -6.55 -0.20
CA ILE A 215 -17.40 -5.22 0.21
C ILE A 215 -18.60 -4.43 0.74
N THR A 216 -19.69 -4.39 -0.02
CA THR A 216 -20.90 -3.63 0.32
C THR A 216 -21.65 -4.16 1.55
N LEU A 217 -21.47 -5.42 1.89
CA LEU A 217 -22.06 -6.04 3.08
C LEU A 217 -21.22 -5.83 4.34
N ILE A 218 -19.89 -5.81 4.22
CA ILE A 218 -18.98 -5.86 5.37
C ILE A 218 -18.53 -4.47 5.77
N LEU A 219 -18.06 -3.64 4.82
CA LEU A 219 -17.39 -2.39 5.14
C LEU A 219 -18.30 -1.31 5.74
N PRO A 220 -19.60 -1.21 5.45
CA PRO A 220 -20.45 -0.16 6.02
C PRO A 220 -20.52 -0.14 7.54
N LYS A 221 -20.30 -1.27 8.22
CA LYS A 221 -20.26 -1.33 9.68
C LYS A 221 -19.12 -0.52 10.30
N TYR A 222 -18.11 -0.18 9.52
CA TYR A 222 -16.95 0.62 9.96
C TYR A 222 -17.06 2.10 9.59
N PHE A 223 -18.13 2.49 8.88
CA PHE A 223 -18.44 3.89 8.64
C PHE A 223 -18.66 4.64 9.96
N GLY A 224 -18.19 5.87 10.03
CA GLY A 224 -18.33 6.70 11.23
C GLY A 224 -17.29 6.46 12.32
N LEU A 225 -16.38 5.50 12.17
CA LEU A 225 -15.19 5.44 13.02
C LEU A 225 -14.40 6.75 12.90
N SER A 226 -13.85 7.27 14.00
CA SER A 226 -12.93 8.40 13.91
C SER A 226 -11.71 8.04 13.06
N LEU A 227 -11.07 9.04 12.44
CA LEU A 227 -9.89 8.79 11.59
C LEU A 227 -8.80 8.07 12.39
N GLU A 228 -8.53 8.47 13.64
CA GLU A 228 -7.50 7.85 14.49
C GLU A 228 -7.81 6.37 14.76
N ARG A 229 -9.07 6.03 15.04
CA ARG A 229 -9.50 4.64 15.22
C ARG A 229 -9.40 3.85 13.94
N PHE A 230 -9.73 4.47 12.81
CA PHE A 230 -9.61 3.81 11.51
C PHE A 230 -8.15 3.56 11.15
N ILE A 231 -7.26 4.54 11.36
CA ILE A 231 -5.80 4.38 11.19
C ILE A 231 -5.27 3.23 12.05
N ALA A 232 -5.72 3.13 13.31
CA ALA A 232 -5.26 2.08 14.22
C ALA A 232 -5.73 0.66 13.81
N HIS A 233 -6.86 0.51 13.09
CA HIS A 233 -7.49 -0.78 12.81
C HIS A 233 -7.66 -1.11 11.33
N HIS A 234 -7.32 -0.20 10.39
CA HIS A 234 -7.58 -0.40 8.96
C HIS A 234 -6.97 -1.68 8.41
N GLN A 235 -5.79 -2.07 8.89
CA GLN A 235 -5.14 -3.29 8.47
C GLN A 235 -5.98 -4.51 8.84
N GLN A 236 -6.46 -4.59 10.08
CA GLN A 236 -7.32 -5.68 10.52
C GLN A 236 -8.65 -5.70 9.75
N ILE A 237 -9.28 -4.53 9.56
CA ILE A 237 -10.54 -4.39 8.81
C ILE A 237 -10.42 -4.92 7.39
N VAL A 238 -9.34 -4.55 6.70
CA VAL A 238 -9.08 -4.99 5.32
C VAL A 238 -8.78 -6.49 5.28
N VAL A 239 -7.95 -7.01 6.17
CA VAL A 239 -7.63 -8.44 6.23
C VAL A 239 -8.90 -9.26 6.49
N GLU A 240 -9.74 -8.88 7.47
CA GLU A 240 -11.01 -9.56 7.75
C GLU A 240 -11.95 -9.57 6.53
N LEU A 241 -12.01 -8.48 5.76
CA LEU A 241 -12.77 -8.43 4.52
C LEU A 241 -12.27 -9.46 3.52
N PHE A 242 -10.96 -9.46 3.23
CA PHE A 242 -10.35 -10.35 2.25
C PHE A 242 -10.50 -11.82 2.67
N GLU A 243 -10.30 -12.15 3.94
CA GLU A 243 -10.52 -13.48 4.48
C GLU A 243 -11.99 -13.91 4.35
N SER A 244 -12.95 -13.02 4.64
CA SER A 244 -14.37 -13.33 4.49
C SER A 244 -14.76 -13.63 3.04
N ILE A 245 -14.26 -12.86 2.08
CA ILE A 245 -14.48 -13.11 0.65
C ILE A 245 -13.86 -14.44 0.25
N HIS A 246 -12.63 -14.69 0.64
CA HIS A 246 -11.89 -15.90 0.34
C HIS A 246 -12.62 -17.16 0.84
N GLN A 247 -13.06 -17.16 2.09
CA GLN A 247 -13.78 -18.28 2.68
C GLN A 247 -15.10 -18.55 1.96
N GLU A 248 -15.81 -17.52 1.53
CA GLU A 248 -17.04 -17.70 0.75
C GLU A 248 -16.76 -18.35 -0.60
N MET A 249 -15.73 -17.89 -1.32
CA MET A 249 -15.34 -18.50 -2.60
C MET A 249 -14.90 -19.96 -2.43
N LEU A 250 -14.11 -20.27 -1.40
CA LEU A 250 -13.69 -21.63 -1.10
C LEU A 250 -14.89 -22.52 -0.75
N LYS A 251 -15.87 -21.99 -0.03
CA LYS A 251 -17.11 -22.70 0.31
C LYS A 251 -17.91 -23.03 -0.94
N LEU A 252 -18.16 -22.05 -1.79
CA LEU A 252 -18.88 -22.24 -3.05
C LEU A 252 -18.18 -23.23 -3.97
N SER A 253 -16.86 -23.13 -4.10
CA SER A 253 -16.04 -24.06 -4.90
C SER A 253 -16.13 -25.53 -4.44
N ARG A 254 -16.49 -25.78 -3.18
CA ARG A 254 -16.67 -27.12 -2.64
C ARG A 254 -18.07 -27.68 -2.92
N TYR A 255 -19.10 -26.84 -2.91
CA TYR A 255 -20.50 -27.27 -3.01
C TYR A 255 -21.03 -27.20 -4.43
N ASP A 256 -20.50 -26.33 -5.30
CA ASP A 256 -20.93 -26.18 -6.69
C ASP A 256 -19.79 -26.52 -7.66
N PRO A 257 -19.95 -27.62 -8.45
CA PRO A 257 -18.95 -27.95 -9.47
C PRO A 257 -18.73 -26.87 -10.52
N ALA A 258 -19.72 -26.01 -10.78
CA ALA A 258 -19.60 -24.89 -11.70
C ALA A 258 -18.68 -23.79 -11.15
N CYS A 259 -18.51 -23.72 -9.82
CA CYS A 259 -17.64 -22.77 -9.14
C CYS A 259 -16.25 -23.35 -8.81
N ARG A 260 -15.94 -24.55 -9.31
CA ARG A 260 -14.64 -25.19 -9.04
C ARG A 260 -13.49 -24.34 -9.58
N ASN A 261 -12.49 -24.08 -8.73
CA ASN A 261 -11.33 -23.23 -9.02
C ASN A 261 -11.66 -21.77 -9.31
N MET A 262 -12.87 -21.30 -8.96
CA MET A 262 -13.19 -19.89 -9.04
C MET A 262 -12.24 -19.07 -8.15
N GLY A 263 -11.85 -17.93 -8.61
CA GLY A 263 -11.03 -16.98 -7.87
C GLY A 263 -11.15 -15.58 -8.45
N ALA A 264 -10.60 -14.62 -7.74
CA ALA A 264 -10.53 -13.24 -8.23
C ALA A 264 -9.35 -12.49 -7.62
N THR A 265 -8.87 -11.50 -8.35
CA THR A 265 -8.08 -10.41 -7.76
C THR A 265 -9.01 -9.47 -6.99
N LEU A 266 -8.46 -8.63 -6.16
CA LEU A 266 -9.18 -7.50 -5.58
C LEU A 266 -8.20 -6.40 -5.23
N THR A 267 -8.46 -5.21 -5.76
CA THR A 267 -7.78 -3.98 -5.38
C THR A 267 -8.83 -2.96 -4.98
N LEU A 268 -8.78 -2.49 -3.74
CA LEU A 268 -9.71 -1.49 -3.23
C LEU A 268 -9.00 -0.28 -2.65
N GLY A 269 -9.64 0.90 -2.76
CA GLY A 269 -9.25 2.13 -2.13
C GLY A 269 -10.42 2.73 -1.36
N TRP A 270 -10.21 3.08 -0.10
CA TRP A 270 -11.19 3.74 0.76
C TRP A 270 -10.69 5.12 1.15
N ILE A 271 -11.36 6.15 0.65
CA ILE A 271 -11.05 7.54 0.96
C ILE A 271 -11.88 7.98 2.16
N LYS A 272 -11.19 8.37 3.20
CA LYS A 272 -11.75 8.89 4.43
C LYS A 272 -11.02 10.18 4.82
N LYS A 273 -11.71 11.31 4.73
CA LYS A 273 -11.11 12.63 4.85
C LYS A 273 -9.98 12.82 3.84
N ASP A 274 -8.78 13.14 4.31
CA ASP A 274 -7.55 13.35 3.56
C ASP A 274 -6.65 12.09 3.51
N HIS A 275 -7.22 10.90 3.65
CA HIS A 275 -6.48 9.64 3.59
C HIS A 275 -7.11 8.64 2.64
N LEU A 276 -6.27 8.00 1.84
CA LEU A 276 -6.59 6.79 1.09
C LEU A 276 -6.05 5.58 1.87
N PHE A 277 -6.93 4.68 2.25
CA PHE A 277 -6.58 3.35 2.75
C PHE A 277 -6.80 2.36 1.61
N PHE A 278 -5.88 1.41 1.42
CA PHE A 278 -6.03 0.45 0.35
C PHE A 278 -5.74 -0.98 0.79
N GLY A 279 -6.38 -1.90 0.11
CA GLY A 279 -6.15 -3.33 0.22
C GLY A 279 -6.01 -3.96 -1.15
N HIS A 280 -5.15 -4.97 -1.26
CA HIS A 280 -4.84 -5.57 -2.54
C HIS A 280 -4.48 -7.04 -2.44
N ILE A 281 -4.95 -7.84 -3.41
CA ILE A 281 -4.50 -9.20 -3.71
C ILE A 281 -4.63 -9.48 -5.21
N GLY A 282 -3.62 -10.09 -5.81
CA GLY A 282 -3.57 -10.41 -7.24
C GLY A 282 -2.56 -9.57 -8.00
N ASP A 283 -2.88 -9.21 -9.25
CA ASP A 283 -2.08 -8.39 -10.17
C ASP A 283 -2.86 -7.21 -10.79
N SER A 284 -4.11 -6.99 -10.37
CA SER A 284 -4.75 -5.69 -10.53
C SER A 284 -3.97 -4.63 -9.74
N ARG A 285 -3.97 -3.39 -10.16
CA ARG A 285 -3.07 -2.40 -9.57
C ARG A 285 -3.79 -1.16 -9.05
N LEU A 286 -3.19 -0.54 -8.03
CA LEU A 286 -3.46 0.82 -7.59
C LEU A 286 -2.23 1.68 -7.86
N TYR A 287 -2.42 2.75 -8.60
CA TYR A 287 -1.41 3.78 -8.81
C TYR A 287 -1.83 5.07 -8.11
N TYR A 288 -0.84 5.76 -7.56
CA TYR A 288 -0.94 7.11 -7.03
C TYR A 288 -0.25 8.08 -7.97
N LEU A 289 -0.96 9.14 -8.34
CA LEU A 289 -0.49 10.20 -9.21
C LEU A 289 -0.49 11.51 -8.41
N PRO A 290 0.59 11.84 -7.69
CA PRO A 290 0.70 13.12 -6.99
C PRO A 290 0.58 14.27 -7.99
N SER A 291 0.03 15.41 -7.60
CA SER A 291 -0.19 16.55 -8.49
C SER A 291 1.08 17.09 -9.15
N GLN A 292 2.25 16.92 -8.51
CA GLN A 292 3.53 17.51 -8.93
C GLN A 292 4.62 16.48 -9.26
N GLU A 293 4.38 15.19 -9.01
CA GLU A 293 5.40 14.15 -9.14
C GLU A 293 4.95 13.06 -10.11
N ALA A 294 5.87 12.15 -10.48
CA ALA A 294 5.57 11.02 -11.35
C ALA A 294 4.62 10.01 -10.68
N MET A 295 3.90 9.27 -11.50
CA MET A 295 3.03 8.17 -11.07
C MET A 295 3.80 7.09 -10.33
N VAL A 296 3.25 6.60 -9.22
CA VAL A 296 3.82 5.54 -8.39
C VAL A 296 2.84 4.38 -8.26
N GLN A 297 3.28 3.15 -8.53
CA GLN A 297 2.51 1.95 -8.23
C GLN A 297 2.50 1.70 -6.72
N CYS A 298 1.33 1.71 -6.09
CA CYS A 298 1.15 1.48 -4.65
C CYS A 298 1.08 0.01 -4.29
N THR A 299 0.56 -0.82 -5.18
CA THR A 299 0.35 -2.26 -4.96
C THR A 299 1.46 -3.08 -5.61
N ASP A 300 1.78 -4.20 -5.01
CA ASP A 300 2.75 -5.16 -5.51
C ASP A 300 2.02 -6.31 -6.20
N ASP A 301 2.26 -6.55 -7.49
CA ASP A 301 1.66 -7.71 -8.17
C ASP A 301 2.04 -9.01 -7.44
N HIS A 302 1.06 -9.75 -6.98
CA HIS A 302 1.22 -11.06 -6.34
C HIS A 302 1.46 -12.17 -7.37
N SER A 303 2.50 -11.99 -8.18
CA SER A 303 2.95 -12.93 -9.20
C SER A 303 4.47 -13.11 -9.15
N HIS A 304 4.97 -14.22 -9.71
CA HIS A 304 6.41 -14.41 -9.83
C HIS A 304 7.07 -13.32 -10.67
N VAL A 305 6.40 -12.90 -11.73
CA VAL A 305 6.88 -11.84 -12.63
C VAL A 305 6.90 -10.49 -11.94
N GLY A 306 5.87 -10.18 -11.14
CA GLY A 306 5.84 -9.01 -10.28
C GLY A 306 7.02 -8.97 -9.29
N TRP A 307 7.33 -10.11 -8.67
CA TRP A 307 8.51 -10.24 -7.81
C TRP A 307 9.82 -9.99 -8.57
N LEU A 308 9.99 -10.56 -9.76
CA LEU A 308 11.18 -10.34 -10.59
C LEU A 308 11.36 -8.87 -10.97
N ARG A 309 10.25 -8.18 -11.33
CA ARG A 309 10.25 -6.76 -11.69
C ARG A 309 10.65 -5.88 -10.50
N ARG A 310 10.02 -6.06 -9.34
CA ARG A 310 10.34 -5.31 -8.12
C ARG A 310 11.79 -5.48 -7.66
N ASN A 311 12.37 -6.65 -7.87
CA ASN A 311 13.77 -6.93 -7.56
C ASN A 311 14.75 -6.57 -8.68
N GLY A 312 14.32 -5.81 -9.69
CA GLY A 312 15.18 -5.36 -10.78
C GLY A 312 15.80 -6.49 -11.62
N LYS A 313 15.21 -7.71 -11.53
CA LYS A 313 15.69 -8.87 -12.30
C LYS A 313 15.24 -8.81 -13.76
N ILE A 314 14.12 -8.18 -14.01
CA ILE A 314 13.56 -7.94 -15.33
C ILE A 314 12.98 -6.52 -15.40
N ASN A 315 13.02 -5.93 -16.60
CA ASN A 315 12.38 -4.64 -16.87
C ASN A 315 10.90 -4.82 -17.26
N GLU A 316 10.18 -3.70 -17.47
CA GLU A 316 8.76 -3.72 -17.81
C GLU A 316 8.47 -4.51 -19.10
N ARG A 317 9.32 -4.36 -20.15
CA ARG A 317 9.16 -5.08 -21.41
C ARG A 317 9.32 -6.59 -21.24
N GLU A 318 10.33 -7.02 -20.50
CA GLU A 318 10.58 -8.43 -20.18
C GLU A 318 9.44 -9.03 -19.36
N ALA A 319 8.88 -8.27 -18.39
CA ALA A 319 7.74 -8.69 -17.61
C ALA A 319 6.50 -8.95 -18.48
N ARG A 320 6.18 -8.04 -19.40
CA ARG A 320 5.04 -8.18 -20.33
C ARG A 320 5.16 -9.37 -21.27
N MET A 321 6.37 -9.76 -21.66
CA MET A 321 6.64 -10.89 -22.56
C MET A 321 6.91 -12.20 -21.83
N HIS A 322 6.92 -12.19 -20.50
CA HIS A 322 7.28 -13.35 -19.71
C HIS A 322 6.23 -14.47 -19.83
N PRO A 323 6.63 -15.75 -20.08
CA PRO A 323 5.69 -16.85 -20.29
C PRO A 323 4.78 -17.16 -19.10
N ARG A 324 5.14 -16.71 -17.89
CA ARG A 324 4.35 -16.87 -16.64
C ARG A 324 3.75 -15.56 -16.16
N LYS A 325 3.53 -14.57 -17.02
CA LYS A 325 3.02 -13.27 -16.60
C LYS A 325 1.64 -13.34 -15.92
N ASN A 326 0.78 -14.26 -16.35
CA ASN A 326 -0.57 -14.45 -15.83
C ASN A 326 -0.64 -15.51 -14.70
N VAL A 327 0.50 -15.92 -14.11
CA VAL A 327 0.51 -16.90 -13.02
C VAL A 327 0.57 -16.18 -11.67
N LEU A 328 -0.56 -16.15 -10.99
CA LEU A 328 -0.70 -15.55 -9.66
C LEU A 328 -0.16 -16.47 -8.56
N ALA A 329 0.55 -15.87 -7.63
CA ALA A 329 0.97 -16.50 -6.37
C ALA A 329 -0.09 -16.35 -5.26
N GLN A 330 -0.95 -15.32 -5.36
CA GLN A 330 -2.03 -15.03 -4.42
C GLN A 330 -3.27 -14.52 -5.18
N ALA A 331 -4.43 -15.06 -4.83
CA ALA A 331 -5.75 -14.61 -5.28
C ALA A 331 -6.82 -15.02 -4.28
N LEU A 332 -7.96 -14.37 -4.32
CA LEU A 332 -9.15 -14.80 -3.57
C LEU A 332 -9.67 -16.12 -4.17
N GLY A 333 -10.06 -17.07 -3.36
CA GLY A 333 -10.49 -18.39 -3.84
C GLY A 333 -9.35 -19.18 -4.49
N ALA A 334 -9.53 -19.65 -5.72
CA ALA A 334 -8.53 -20.35 -6.56
C ALA A 334 -7.78 -21.51 -5.88
N GLY A 335 -8.36 -22.09 -4.81
CA GLY A 335 -7.73 -23.18 -4.05
C GLY A 335 -6.54 -22.76 -3.18
N HIS A 336 -6.24 -21.47 -3.03
CA HIS A 336 -5.21 -21.01 -2.11
C HIS A 336 -5.56 -21.34 -0.67
N ARG A 337 -4.58 -21.75 0.13
CA ARG A 337 -4.78 -22.09 1.54
C ARG A 337 -4.66 -20.89 2.48
N TYR A 338 -3.86 -19.92 2.09
CA TYR A 338 -3.54 -18.74 2.89
C TYR A 338 -3.61 -17.50 2.02
N LEU A 339 -4.08 -16.41 2.61
CA LEU A 339 -4.04 -15.09 2.02
C LEU A 339 -3.07 -14.20 2.77
N ILE A 340 -2.32 -13.41 2.03
CA ILE A 340 -1.47 -12.34 2.56
C ILE A 340 -1.81 -11.07 1.78
N PRO A 341 -2.93 -10.40 2.11
CA PRO A 341 -3.29 -9.15 1.46
C PRO A 341 -2.26 -8.08 1.74
N GLN A 342 -1.90 -7.31 0.72
CA GLN A 342 -1.18 -6.06 0.93
C GLN A 342 -2.15 -5.00 1.41
N VAL A 343 -1.82 -4.32 2.50
CA VAL A 343 -2.62 -3.23 3.07
C VAL A 343 -1.72 -2.02 3.24
N GLY A 344 -2.23 -0.85 2.91
CA GLY A 344 -1.47 0.39 3.04
C GLY A 344 -2.37 1.60 3.19
N MET A 345 -1.71 2.74 3.43
CA MET A 345 -2.35 4.03 3.62
C MET A 345 -1.51 5.12 2.98
N ARG A 346 -2.17 6.15 2.42
CA ARG A 346 -1.51 7.37 1.93
C ARG A 346 -2.31 8.60 2.32
N GLN A 347 -1.62 9.68 2.63
CA GLN A 347 -2.23 11.00 2.71
C GLN A 347 -2.55 11.49 1.30
N VAL A 348 -3.66 12.20 1.16
CA VAL A 348 -4.21 12.69 -0.11
C VAL A 348 -4.25 14.21 -0.06
N HIS A 349 -3.78 14.83 -1.12
CA HIS A 349 -3.78 16.29 -1.26
C HIS A 349 -4.65 16.70 -2.44
N PRO A 350 -5.16 17.94 -2.47
CA PRO A 350 -5.88 18.45 -3.64
C PRO A 350 -5.01 18.39 -4.90
N GLY A 351 -5.59 17.90 -5.99
CA GLY A 351 -4.93 17.67 -7.27
C GLY A 351 -4.30 16.29 -7.41
N ASP A 352 -4.26 15.47 -6.35
CA ASP A 352 -3.82 14.09 -6.43
C ASP A 352 -4.86 13.23 -7.15
N GLN A 353 -4.36 12.25 -7.91
CA GLN A 353 -5.20 11.28 -8.60
C GLN A 353 -4.81 9.84 -8.21
N PHE A 354 -5.77 8.94 -8.33
CA PHE A 354 -5.58 7.50 -8.12
C PHE A 354 -6.18 6.74 -9.29
N LEU A 355 -5.44 5.73 -9.75
CA LEU A 355 -5.90 4.81 -10.78
C LEU A 355 -5.93 3.39 -10.21
N LEU A 356 -7.13 2.79 -10.16
CA LEU A 356 -7.30 1.37 -9.94
C LEU A 356 -7.56 0.71 -11.30
N CYS A 357 -6.85 -0.36 -11.64
CA CYS A 357 -7.06 -1.03 -12.92
C CYS A 357 -6.77 -2.53 -12.84
N THR A 358 -7.40 -3.30 -13.72
CA THR A 358 -7.12 -4.71 -13.96
C THR A 358 -5.93 -4.88 -14.93
N ASP A 359 -5.42 -6.09 -15.04
CA ASP A 359 -4.24 -6.42 -15.84
C ASP A 359 -4.43 -6.14 -17.34
N GLY A 360 -5.66 -6.20 -17.88
CA GLY A 360 -5.93 -5.87 -19.27
C GLY A 360 -5.61 -4.42 -19.65
N VAL A 361 -5.70 -3.49 -18.71
CA VAL A 361 -5.23 -2.10 -18.90
C VAL A 361 -3.70 -2.08 -18.93
N VAL A 362 -3.07 -2.77 -17.99
CA VAL A 362 -1.60 -2.88 -17.87
C VAL A 362 -1.00 -3.57 -19.09
N ASP A 363 -1.65 -4.60 -19.62
CA ASP A 363 -1.21 -5.33 -20.82
C ASP A 363 -1.30 -4.49 -22.11
N GLY A 364 -2.23 -3.55 -22.16
CA GLY A 364 -2.39 -2.63 -23.28
C GLY A 364 -1.50 -1.40 -23.21
N LEU A 365 -1.27 -0.86 -22.02
CA LEU A 365 -0.63 0.45 -21.84
C LEU A 365 0.66 0.36 -21.04
N TRP A 366 1.69 1.07 -21.47
CA TRP A 366 2.90 1.30 -20.67
C TRP A 366 2.62 2.25 -19.50
N ASP A 367 3.36 2.12 -18.41
CA ASP A 367 3.18 2.97 -17.22
C ASP A 367 3.16 4.47 -17.58
N ARG A 368 4.07 4.91 -18.45
CA ARG A 368 4.09 6.30 -18.95
C ARG A 368 2.81 6.69 -19.70
N ALA A 369 2.30 5.81 -20.57
CA ALA A 369 1.07 6.08 -21.31
C ALA A 369 -0.15 6.13 -20.37
N MET A 370 -0.19 5.26 -19.35
CA MET A 370 -1.23 5.32 -18.31
C MET A 370 -1.22 6.66 -17.56
N GLU A 371 -0.04 7.15 -17.20
CA GLU A 371 0.11 8.45 -16.54
C GLU A 371 -0.38 9.60 -17.46
N GLU A 372 0.10 9.63 -18.70
CA GLU A 372 -0.29 10.66 -19.69
C GLU A 372 -1.80 10.67 -19.95
N LEU A 373 -2.42 9.50 -20.17
CA LEU A 373 -3.85 9.37 -20.41
C LEU A 373 -4.71 9.73 -19.18
N THR A 374 -4.19 9.53 -17.98
CA THR A 374 -4.89 9.89 -16.74
C THR A 374 -4.88 11.41 -16.56
N ARG A 375 -3.71 12.05 -16.69
CA ARG A 375 -3.51 13.48 -16.38
C ARG A 375 -3.96 14.40 -17.50
N THR A 376 -3.55 14.09 -18.74
CA THR A 376 -3.60 15.05 -19.83
C THR A 376 -4.29 14.44 -21.05
N PRO A 377 -5.56 14.79 -21.31
CA PRO A 377 -6.23 14.32 -22.52
C PRO A 377 -5.58 14.91 -23.78
N SER A 378 -5.44 14.09 -24.82
CA SER A 378 -5.14 14.59 -26.16
C SER A 378 -6.36 15.36 -26.72
N ALA A 379 -6.16 16.18 -27.75
CA ALA A 379 -7.26 16.88 -28.41
C ALA A 379 -8.38 15.93 -28.92
N ALA A 380 -8.02 14.70 -29.28
CA ALA A 380 -8.97 13.69 -29.76
C ALA A 380 -9.75 13.01 -28.61
N THR A 381 -9.31 13.12 -27.37
CA THR A 381 -9.88 12.43 -26.21
C THR A 381 -10.28 13.40 -25.08
N ALA A 382 -10.26 14.71 -25.36
CA ALA A 382 -10.53 15.75 -24.35
C ALA A 382 -11.91 15.62 -23.71
N ASP A 383 -12.92 15.19 -24.49
CA ASP A 383 -14.30 15.03 -24.01
C ASP A 383 -14.52 13.70 -23.27
N LEU A 384 -13.54 12.80 -23.23
CA LEU A 384 -13.68 11.51 -22.58
C LEU A 384 -13.20 11.57 -21.12
N PRO A 385 -13.93 10.96 -20.19
CA PRO A 385 -13.46 10.75 -18.83
C PRO A 385 -12.14 9.96 -18.79
N PRO A 386 -11.29 10.17 -17.77
CA PRO A 386 -9.98 9.49 -17.70
C PRO A 386 -10.04 7.96 -17.81
N ALA A 387 -11.00 7.32 -17.13
CA ALA A 387 -11.15 5.86 -17.20
C ALA A 387 -11.53 5.37 -18.61
N ASP A 388 -12.40 6.12 -19.33
CA ASP A 388 -12.77 5.78 -20.69
C ASP A 388 -11.59 5.91 -21.67
N ARG A 389 -10.73 6.93 -21.49
CA ARG A 389 -9.51 7.08 -22.28
C ARG A 389 -8.59 5.89 -22.13
N LEU A 390 -8.31 5.51 -20.86
CA LEU A 390 -7.46 4.38 -20.52
C LEU A 390 -7.97 3.07 -21.11
N VAL A 391 -9.23 2.75 -20.86
CA VAL A 391 -9.83 1.48 -21.32
C VAL A 391 -9.89 1.41 -22.85
N ARG A 392 -10.29 2.49 -23.52
CA ARG A 392 -10.34 2.53 -24.99
C ARG A 392 -8.96 2.32 -25.61
N GLU A 393 -7.94 3.01 -25.12
CA GLU A 393 -6.59 2.90 -25.64
C GLU A 393 -5.99 1.52 -25.33
N ALA A 394 -6.18 0.99 -24.13
CA ALA A 394 -5.75 -0.35 -23.77
C ALA A 394 -6.35 -1.43 -24.70
N VAL A 395 -7.65 -1.30 -25.01
CA VAL A 395 -8.34 -2.20 -25.93
C VAL A 395 -7.86 -1.99 -27.36
N ALA A 396 -7.56 -0.78 -27.77
CA ALA A 396 -7.00 -0.49 -29.11
C ALA A 396 -5.61 -1.09 -29.28
N GLU A 397 -4.76 -0.99 -28.30
CA GLU A 397 -3.37 -1.50 -28.36
C GLU A 397 -3.28 -3.02 -28.19
N SER A 398 -3.98 -3.61 -27.24
CA SER A 398 -3.99 -5.04 -26.97
C SER A 398 -5.37 -5.66 -27.17
N GLY A 399 -6.32 -5.34 -26.30
CA GLY A 399 -7.68 -5.88 -26.27
C GLY A 399 -7.77 -7.39 -26.10
N ARG A 400 -6.70 -8.03 -25.62
CA ARG A 400 -6.61 -9.49 -25.45
C ARG A 400 -7.41 -9.98 -24.25
N ASP A 401 -7.56 -9.13 -23.25
CA ASP A 401 -8.27 -9.41 -22.02
C ASP A 401 -9.35 -8.37 -21.73
N ASN A 402 -10.16 -8.63 -20.71
CA ASN A 402 -11.05 -7.66 -20.11
C ASN A 402 -10.23 -6.49 -19.58
N ALA A 403 -10.71 -5.28 -19.71
CA ALA A 403 -9.98 -4.09 -19.29
C ALA A 403 -10.90 -3.19 -18.47
N THR A 404 -10.52 -2.94 -17.23
CA THR A 404 -11.29 -2.12 -16.28
C THR A 404 -10.40 -1.10 -15.62
N ALA A 405 -10.88 0.15 -15.55
CA ALA A 405 -10.20 1.24 -14.86
C ALA A 405 -11.18 2.07 -14.04
N VAL A 406 -10.73 2.54 -12.89
CA VAL A 406 -11.37 3.55 -12.06
C VAL A 406 -10.34 4.63 -11.77
N VAL A 407 -10.61 5.85 -12.16
CA VAL A 407 -9.80 7.03 -11.86
C VAL A 407 -10.53 7.90 -10.87
N VAL A 408 -9.83 8.30 -9.82
CA VAL A 408 -10.34 9.13 -8.73
C VAL A 408 -9.42 10.32 -8.56
N GLU A 409 -9.98 11.51 -8.51
CA GLU A 409 -9.28 12.78 -8.34
C GLU A 409 -9.74 13.46 -7.06
N ALA A 410 -8.80 13.92 -6.27
CA ALA A 410 -9.01 14.74 -5.08
C ALA A 410 -9.01 16.23 -5.45
N ILE A 411 -10.06 16.96 -5.10
CA ILE A 411 -10.25 18.38 -5.45
C ILE A 411 -10.39 19.22 -4.18
#